data_0ddc58560a8f6dc6eefdccea90d4992e
#
_entry.id   0ddc58560a8f6dc6eefdccea90d4992e
#
_cell.length_a   1.000
_cell.length_b   1.000
_cell.length_c   1.000
_cell.angle_alpha   90.00
_cell.angle_beta   90.00
_cell.angle_gamma   90.00
#
_symmetry.space_group_name_H-M   'P 1'
#
loop_
_entity.id
_entity.type
_entity.pdbx_description
1 polymer ?
#
loop_
_entity_poly.entity_id
_entity_poly.type
_entity_poly.pdbx_seq_one_letter_code
_entity_poly.pdbx_strand_id
1 'polypeptide(L)'
;MTGQLGKRMLRKEDPALLSGRGRYADDLPVAVGTLHAHVIRSPHAHADILRIDASRALAHDGVWAVITGEEVQKLSDPFLAPVKTPVRQWSLAVERVRYVGEPVALVVAENRYIAEDAAELVEIEYIALVAVIDPLAACEAGAPLVHPEAQTNEVSVREFTYGDPDAAFARADRRIAMTVPFHRLSFTPIECYVVVASHNAAEGSYDVLANFQGPFSMHPVMARALRVPGPKMRLRIPPDSGGSFGIKLSVFPYVVLMAIAAKVTGRPVKWVEDRIEHLVAASCGPNRVTQIEAAVTNDGRILALKLDQLEDYGAFLRAPMPGPLYRMHGAVTGAYDIEHVAVKN
;
A
#
# COMPACT_ATOMS: atom_id res chain seq x y z
N MET A 1 -19.87 -30.68 27.08
CA MET A 1 -19.62 -29.45 26.30
C MET A 1 -20.41 -29.58 25.00
N THR A 2 -21.46 -28.79 24.82
CA THR A 2 -22.22 -28.80 23.56
C THR A 2 -21.40 -28.11 22.49
N GLY A 3 -20.85 -28.86 21.53
CA GLY A 3 -20.04 -28.33 20.44
C GLY A 3 -20.78 -27.24 19.66
N GLN A 4 -20.04 -26.20 19.23
CA GLN A 4 -20.58 -25.09 18.42
C GLN A 4 -20.51 -25.36 16.92
N LEU A 5 -19.81 -26.44 16.51
CA LEU A 5 -19.70 -26.82 15.11
C LEU A 5 -21.08 -27.15 14.53
N GLY A 6 -21.39 -26.58 13.35
CA GLY A 6 -22.66 -26.75 12.67
C GLY A 6 -23.84 -25.92 13.23
N LYS A 7 -23.65 -25.11 14.28
CA LYS A 7 -24.68 -24.21 14.79
C LYS A 7 -24.60 -22.83 14.14
N ARG A 8 -25.76 -22.23 13.90
CA ARG A 8 -25.84 -20.82 13.50
C ARG A 8 -25.39 -19.93 14.65
N MET A 9 -24.26 -19.26 14.49
CA MET A 9 -23.79 -18.25 15.44
C MET A 9 -24.19 -16.86 14.94
N LEU A 10 -24.82 -16.07 15.80
CA LEU A 10 -25.09 -14.66 15.52
C LEU A 10 -23.85 -13.83 15.79
N ARG A 11 -23.59 -12.83 14.97
CA ARG A 11 -22.50 -11.89 15.17
C ARG A 11 -22.83 -10.98 16.37
N LYS A 12 -21.91 -10.86 17.32
CA LYS A 12 -22.12 -10.11 18.56
C LYS A 12 -22.24 -8.60 18.35
N GLU A 13 -21.63 -8.10 17.28
CA GLU A 13 -21.56 -6.69 16.92
C GLU A 13 -22.85 -6.18 16.26
N ASP A 14 -23.67 -7.07 15.67
CA ASP A 14 -24.87 -6.68 14.90
C ASP A 14 -25.82 -5.74 15.65
N PRO A 15 -26.16 -5.94 16.92
CA PRO A 15 -27.07 -5.03 17.64
C PRO A 15 -26.53 -3.59 17.72
N ALA A 16 -25.23 -3.42 17.88
CA ALA A 16 -24.60 -2.10 17.93
C ALA A 16 -24.57 -1.46 16.54
N LEU A 17 -24.14 -2.20 15.51
CA LEU A 17 -24.04 -1.73 14.14
C LEU A 17 -25.42 -1.36 13.56
N LEU A 18 -26.43 -2.20 13.76
CA LEU A 18 -27.80 -1.98 13.25
C LEU A 18 -28.53 -0.82 13.96
N SER A 19 -28.05 -0.40 15.12
CA SER A 19 -28.64 0.72 15.87
C SER A 19 -27.79 2.00 15.82
N GLY A 20 -26.82 2.11 14.88
CA GLY A 20 -25.98 3.29 14.71
C GLY A 20 -25.00 3.54 15.86
N ARG A 21 -24.64 2.50 16.62
CA ARG A 21 -23.69 2.57 17.74
C ARG A 21 -22.33 1.96 17.40
N GLY A 22 -22.04 1.75 16.13
CA GLY A 22 -20.71 1.40 15.65
C GLY A 22 -19.70 2.50 16.03
N ARG A 23 -18.44 2.12 16.23
CA ARG A 23 -17.35 3.03 16.62
C ARG A 23 -16.18 2.84 15.69
N TYR A 24 -16.24 3.52 14.55
CA TYR A 24 -15.20 3.52 13.53
C TYR A 24 -14.08 4.50 13.90
N ALA A 25 -13.00 4.51 13.14
CA ALA A 25 -11.82 5.29 13.51
C ALA A 25 -12.09 6.79 13.61
N ASP A 26 -12.91 7.34 12.72
CA ASP A 26 -13.24 8.78 12.73
C ASP A 26 -14.21 9.17 13.84
N ASP A 27 -15.04 8.24 14.33
CA ASP A 27 -16.00 8.45 15.42
C ASP A 27 -15.33 8.55 16.80
N LEU A 28 -14.08 8.11 16.92
CA LEU A 28 -13.43 8.07 18.23
C LEU A 28 -12.98 9.47 18.66
N PRO A 29 -13.19 9.82 19.95
CA PRO A 29 -12.79 11.13 20.44
C PRO A 29 -11.28 11.31 20.36
N VAL A 30 -10.87 12.51 20.01
CA VAL A 30 -9.47 12.95 19.97
C VAL A 30 -9.17 13.90 21.13
N ALA A 31 -7.90 14.04 21.48
CA ALA A 31 -7.47 14.97 22.52
C ALA A 31 -7.79 16.43 22.13
N VAL A 32 -8.05 17.26 23.12
CA VAL A 32 -8.22 18.72 22.92
C VAL A 32 -6.94 19.29 22.32
N GLY A 33 -7.07 20.13 21.31
CA GLY A 33 -5.94 20.73 20.59
C GLY A 33 -5.29 19.80 19.55
N THR A 34 -5.95 18.69 19.19
CA THR A 34 -5.56 17.87 18.06
C THR A 34 -5.62 18.71 16.79
N LEU A 35 -4.54 18.71 16.02
CA LEU A 35 -4.43 19.34 14.71
C LEU A 35 -4.96 18.40 13.62
N HIS A 36 -5.29 18.97 12.47
CA HIS A 36 -5.76 18.24 11.30
C HIS A 36 -4.78 18.36 10.16
N ALA A 37 -4.66 17.30 9.38
CA ALA A 37 -3.73 17.26 8.27
C ALA A 37 -4.46 17.09 6.93
N HIS A 38 -3.90 17.68 5.87
CA HIS A 38 -4.27 17.45 4.48
C HIS A 38 -3.03 17.05 3.68
N VAL A 39 -3.17 15.99 2.84
CA VAL A 39 -2.08 15.43 2.03
C VAL A 39 -2.16 16.02 0.62
N ILE A 40 -1.10 16.75 0.23
CA ILE A 40 -0.95 17.22 -1.16
C ILE A 40 -0.41 16.08 -2.01
N ARG A 41 -1.08 15.83 -3.14
CA ARG A 41 -0.81 14.69 -4.00
C ARG A 41 -0.36 15.10 -5.39
N SER A 42 0.48 14.29 -6.00
CA SER A 42 0.95 14.49 -7.37
C SER A 42 -0.18 14.33 -8.39
N PRO A 43 -0.34 15.26 -9.32
CA PRO A 43 -1.18 15.08 -10.51
C PRO A 43 -0.47 14.31 -11.62
N HIS A 44 0.85 14.09 -11.50
CA HIS A 44 1.70 13.44 -12.51
C HIS A 44 1.91 11.96 -12.21
N ALA A 45 1.88 11.14 -13.24
CA ALA A 45 2.20 9.72 -13.15
C ALA A 45 3.72 9.46 -12.98
N HIS A 46 4.57 10.35 -13.51
CA HIS A 46 6.00 10.31 -13.35
C HIS A 46 6.56 11.71 -13.61
N ALA A 47 7.21 12.30 -12.62
CA ALA A 47 7.81 13.63 -12.74
C ALA A 47 8.89 13.86 -11.69
N ASP A 48 9.90 14.66 -12.03
CA ASP A 48 10.83 15.21 -11.04
C ASP A 48 10.19 16.40 -10.34
N ILE A 49 10.39 16.51 -9.03
CA ILE A 49 9.99 17.64 -8.21
C ILE A 49 11.16 18.63 -8.22
N LEU A 50 10.96 19.80 -8.82
CA LEU A 50 12.00 20.83 -8.87
C LEU A 50 12.01 21.71 -7.63
N ARG A 51 10.80 22.07 -7.18
CA ARG A 51 10.63 23.02 -6.08
C ARG A 51 9.27 22.81 -5.43
N ILE A 52 9.25 22.99 -4.10
CA ILE A 52 8.02 23.11 -3.31
C ILE A 52 8.11 24.44 -2.57
N ASP A 53 7.18 25.35 -2.86
CA ASP A 53 7.06 26.63 -2.16
C ASP A 53 5.83 26.61 -1.24
N ALA A 54 6.08 26.52 0.04
CA ALA A 54 5.05 26.48 1.08
C ALA A 54 4.88 27.84 1.80
N SER A 55 5.56 28.90 1.34
CA SER A 55 5.61 30.19 2.04
C SER A 55 4.25 30.80 2.28
N ARG A 56 3.35 30.76 1.29
CA ARG A 56 1.98 31.27 1.38
C ARG A 56 1.13 30.41 2.33
N ALA A 57 1.27 29.11 2.27
CA ALA A 57 0.56 28.19 3.15
C ALA A 57 1.00 28.36 4.61
N LEU A 58 2.29 28.50 4.86
CA LEU A 58 2.83 28.76 6.21
C LEU A 58 2.42 30.13 6.78
N ALA A 59 2.12 31.11 5.92
CA ALA A 59 1.63 32.42 6.34
C ALA A 59 0.10 32.46 6.57
N HIS A 60 -0.62 31.37 6.24
CA HIS A 60 -2.06 31.30 6.44
C HIS A 60 -2.39 31.06 7.91
N ASP A 61 -3.33 31.87 8.43
CA ASP A 61 -3.76 31.77 9.82
C ASP A 61 -4.30 30.36 10.16
N GLY A 62 -3.84 29.82 11.28
CA GLY A 62 -4.22 28.48 11.76
C GLY A 62 -3.39 27.34 11.17
N VAL A 63 -2.43 27.59 10.28
CA VAL A 63 -1.47 26.60 9.81
C VAL A 63 -0.32 26.48 10.82
N TRP A 64 0.04 25.24 11.15
CA TRP A 64 1.08 24.90 12.13
C TRP A 64 2.37 24.42 11.48
N ALA A 65 2.25 23.67 10.39
CA ALA A 65 3.39 23.14 9.64
C ALA A 65 3.02 22.78 8.20
N VAL A 66 4.00 22.85 7.33
CA VAL A 66 3.99 22.16 6.03
C VAL A 66 5.20 21.25 6.01
N ILE A 67 4.98 19.96 5.83
CA ILE A 67 6.03 18.94 5.85
C ILE A 67 6.25 18.43 4.43
N THR A 68 7.49 18.40 3.97
CA THR A 68 7.90 17.96 2.64
C THR A 68 8.63 16.63 2.69
N GLY A 69 8.88 16.04 1.52
CA GLY A 69 9.66 14.81 1.40
C GLY A 69 11.08 14.94 1.98
N GLU A 70 11.69 16.11 1.85
CA GLU A 70 13.01 16.39 2.42
C GLU A 70 13.02 16.30 3.96
N GLU A 71 11.98 16.84 4.61
CA GLU A 71 11.84 16.74 6.07
C GLU A 71 11.54 15.31 6.53
N VAL A 72 10.69 14.60 5.79
CA VAL A 72 10.43 13.18 6.05
C VAL A 72 11.71 12.37 5.96
N GLN A 73 12.55 12.60 4.95
CA GLN A 73 13.83 11.90 4.79
C GLN A 73 14.79 12.17 5.96
N LYS A 74 14.83 13.39 6.50
CA LYS A 74 15.62 13.73 7.69
C LYS A 74 15.13 13.01 8.96
N LEU A 75 13.80 12.83 9.08
CA LEU A 75 13.16 12.35 10.31
C LEU A 75 12.84 10.85 10.31
N SER A 76 12.91 10.17 9.16
CA SER A 76 12.56 8.75 9.03
C SER A 76 13.52 8.00 8.12
N ASP A 77 13.45 6.67 8.19
CA ASP A 77 14.08 5.76 7.23
C ASP A 77 13.07 5.30 6.18
N PRO A 78 13.53 4.93 4.97
CA PRO A 78 12.63 4.42 3.93
C PRO A 78 12.04 3.06 4.30
N PHE A 79 10.87 2.78 3.76
CA PHE A 79 10.29 1.44 3.76
C PHE A 79 11.03 0.57 2.76
N LEU A 80 11.45 -0.61 3.18
CA LEU A 80 12.20 -1.55 2.36
C LEU A 80 11.42 -2.84 2.18
N ALA A 81 11.30 -3.29 0.93
CA ALA A 81 10.84 -4.64 0.60
C ALA A 81 12.05 -5.59 0.54
N PRO A 82 11.90 -6.88 0.89
CA PRO A 82 12.99 -7.86 0.90
C PRO A 82 13.27 -8.40 -0.51
N VAL A 83 13.56 -7.52 -1.45
CA VAL A 83 14.02 -7.83 -2.80
C VAL A 83 15.47 -7.37 -2.96
N LYS A 84 16.18 -7.94 -3.93
CA LYS A 84 17.59 -7.58 -4.19
C LYS A 84 17.73 -6.17 -4.76
N THR A 85 16.72 -5.75 -5.49
CA THR A 85 16.69 -4.45 -6.19
C THR A 85 16.38 -3.32 -5.19
N PRO A 86 17.17 -2.25 -5.17
CA PRO A 86 17.02 -1.17 -4.19
C PRO A 86 15.83 -0.26 -4.55
N VAL A 87 14.63 -0.62 -4.11
CA VAL A 87 13.44 0.23 -4.19
C VAL A 87 13.19 0.83 -2.81
N ARG A 88 13.24 2.15 -2.72
CA ARG A 88 13.07 2.91 -1.47
C ARG A 88 11.81 3.75 -1.55
N GLN A 89 10.94 3.62 -0.54
CA GLN A 89 9.74 4.42 -0.40
C GLN A 89 9.80 5.20 0.92
N TRP A 90 9.48 6.49 0.88
CA TRP A 90 9.19 7.30 2.07
C TRP A 90 7.69 7.59 2.16
N SER A 91 7.27 8.20 3.25
CA SER A 91 5.87 8.61 3.44
C SER A 91 5.44 9.75 2.51
N LEU A 92 6.39 10.55 2.03
CA LEU A 92 6.21 11.57 0.98
C LEU A 92 7.27 11.36 -0.09
N ALA A 93 6.96 11.72 -1.33
CA ALA A 93 7.92 11.77 -2.42
C ALA A 93 9.04 12.77 -2.09
N VAL A 94 10.30 12.43 -2.38
CA VAL A 94 11.46 13.29 -2.07
C VAL A 94 11.88 14.10 -3.31
N GLU A 95 12.35 13.45 -4.35
CA GLU A 95 12.86 14.12 -5.57
C GLU A 95 11.99 13.84 -6.79
N ARG A 96 11.17 12.80 -6.73
CA ARG A 96 10.42 12.29 -7.88
C ARG A 96 9.13 11.65 -7.45
N VAL A 97 8.07 11.94 -8.18
CA VAL A 97 6.79 11.24 -8.10
C VAL A 97 6.70 10.15 -9.16
N ARG A 98 6.08 9.02 -8.82
CA ARG A 98 6.08 7.79 -9.60
C ARG A 98 4.69 7.23 -9.90
N TYR A 99 3.64 7.87 -9.36
CA TYR A 99 2.24 7.57 -9.69
C TYR A 99 1.34 8.77 -9.39
N VAL A 100 0.20 8.84 -10.09
CA VAL A 100 -0.83 9.85 -9.81
C VAL A 100 -1.40 9.62 -8.41
N GLY A 101 -1.41 10.66 -7.59
CA GLY A 101 -1.86 10.56 -6.20
C GLY A 101 -0.74 10.28 -5.18
N GLU A 102 0.51 10.14 -5.61
CA GLU A 102 1.62 10.01 -4.67
C GLU A 102 1.68 11.20 -3.72
N PRO A 103 1.77 10.97 -2.39
CA PRO A 103 1.89 12.05 -1.42
C PRO A 103 3.18 12.84 -1.62
N VAL A 104 3.10 14.17 -1.71
CA VAL A 104 4.25 15.06 -1.97
C VAL A 104 4.53 15.98 -0.79
N ALA A 105 3.48 16.53 -0.17
CA ALA A 105 3.60 17.37 1.00
C ALA A 105 2.40 17.15 1.93
N LEU A 106 2.54 17.60 3.18
CA LEU A 106 1.50 17.53 4.20
C LEU A 106 1.33 18.91 4.82
N VAL A 107 0.11 19.44 4.82
CA VAL A 107 -0.26 20.63 5.58
C VAL A 107 -0.90 20.21 6.88
N VAL A 108 -0.50 20.82 7.99
CA VAL A 108 -1.05 20.59 9.34
C VAL A 108 -1.61 21.90 9.87
N ALA A 109 -2.88 21.92 10.24
CA ALA A 109 -3.60 23.09 10.67
C ALA A 109 -4.55 22.81 11.84
N GLU A 110 -5.17 23.86 12.40
CA GLU A 110 -6.11 23.77 13.53
C GLU A 110 -7.37 22.96 13.23
N ASN A 111 -7.80 22.94 11.98
CA ASN A 111 -8.93 22.13 11.51
C ASN A 111 -8.72 21.70 10.06
N ARG A 112 -9.56 20.75 9.59
CA ARG A 112 -9.42 20.17 8.26
C ARG A 112 -9.62 21.21 7.14
N TYR A 113 -10.50 22.16 7.30
CA TYR A 113 -10.81 23.15 6.27
C TYR A 113 -9.65 24.11 6.04
N ILE A 114 -9.02 24.58 7.13
CA ILE A 114 -7.80 25.39 7.04
C ILE A 114 -6.67 24.58 6.40
N ALA A 115 -6.55 23.29 6.72
CA ALA A 115 -5.53 22.44 6.11
C ALA A 115 -5.74 22.25 4.60
N GLU A 116 -6.99 22.10 4.16
CA GLU A 116 -7.38 21.99 2.75
C GLU A 116 -7.15 23.31 2.00
N ASP A 117 -7.64 24.42 2.52
CA ASP A 117 -7.48 25.77 1.93
C ASP A 117 -5.99 26.15 1.82
N ALA A 118 -5.21 25.89 2.86
CA ALA A 118 -3.78 26.18 2.85
C ALA A 118 -2.99 25.25 1.91
N ALA A 119 -3.46 24.04 1.68
CA ALA A 119 -2.82 23.12 0.73
C ALA A 119 -2.89 23.66 -0.71
N GLU A 120 -3.95 24.39 -1.09
CA GLU A 120 -4.07 25.05 -2.39
C GLU A 120 -3.07 26.22 -2.57
N LEU A 121 -2.47 26.70 -1.48
CA LEU A 121 -1.46 27.76 -1.51
C LEU A 121 -0.03 27.25 -1.66
N VAL A 122 0.17 25.92 -1.61
CA VAL A 122 1.47 25.30 -1.84
C VAL A 122 1.72 25.16 -3.32
N GLU A 123 2.77 25.79 -3.81
CA GLU A 123 3.17 25.74 -5.22
C GLU A 123 4.23 24.65 -5.42
N ILE A 124 3.99 23.75 -6.38
CA ILE A 124 4.92 22.67 -6.68
C ILE A 124 5.26 22.70 -8.17
N GLU A 125 6.55 22.80 -8.46
CA GLU A 125 7.07 22.78 -9.82
C GLU A 125 7.54 21.38 -10.18
N TYR A 126 7.08 20.86 -11.32
CA TYR A 126 7.41 19.53 -11.80
C TYR A 126 8.04 19.56 -13.20
N ILE A 127 8.92 18.62 -13.48
CA ILE A 127 9.29 18.23 -14.85
C ILE A 127 8.68 16.86 -15.13
N ALA A 128 7.70 16.80 -16.03
CA ALA A 128 7.06 15.55 -16.42
C ALA A 128 8.07 14.61 -17.11
N LEU A 129 8.01 13.34 -16.73
CA LEU A 129 8.80 12.25 -17.31
C LEU A 129 7.87 11.25 -18.01
N VAL A 130 8.46 10.36 -18.81
CA VAL A 130 7.71 9.29 -19.47
C VAL A 130 7.15 8.34 -18.40
N ALA A 131 5.82 8.17 -18.37
CA ALA A 131 5.17 7.24 -17.47
C ALA A 131 5.33 5.79 -17.95
N VAL A 132 5.53 4.87 -17.00
CA VAL A 132 5.61 3.42 -17.26
C VAL A 132 4.30 2.79 -16.79
N ILE A 133 3.43 2.45 -17.75
CA ILE A 133 2.05 1.98 -17.47
C ILE A 133 1.76 0.58 -18.01
N ASP A 134 2.57 0.09 -18.96
CA ASP A 134 2.45 -1.24 -19.54
C ASP A 134 3.54 -2.14 -18.95
N PRO A 135 3.18 -3.22 -18.23
CA PRO A 135 4.18 -4.10 -17.63
C PRO A 135 5.01 -4.88 -18.64
N LEU A 136 4.50 -5.17 -19.84
CA LEU A 136 5.25 -5.84 -20.88
C LEU A 136 6.31 -4.88 -21.46
N ALA A 137 5.91 -3.67 -21.84
CA ALA A 137 6.82 -2.65 -22.34
C ALA A 137 7.85 -2.23 -21.28
N ALA A 138 7.50 -2.28 -19.98
CA ALA A 138 8.43 -1.97 -18.90
C ALA A 138 9.63 -2.91 -18.79
N CYS A 139 9.52 -4.12 -19.30
CA CYS A 139 10.59 -5.13 -19.32
C CYS A 139 11.45 -5.08 -20.61
N GLU A 140 11.11 -4.25 -21.58
CA GLU A 140 11.87 -4.13 -22.84
C GLU A 140 13.20 -3.38 -22.62
N ALA A 141 14.17 -3.70 -23.46
CA ALA A 141 15.47 -3.01 -23.45
C ALA A 141 15.30 -1.52 -23.79
N GLY A 142 15.79 -0.63 -22.92
CA GLY A 142 15.69 0.82 -23.11
C GLY A 142 14.38 1.43 -22.60
N ALA A 143 13.52 0.66 -21.94
CA ALA A 143 12.33 1.18 -21.28
C ALA A 143 12.69 2.26 -20.23
N PRO A 144 11.88 3.32 -20.07
CA PRO A 144 12.08 4.29 -18.99
C PRO A 144 12.06 3.59 -17.62
N LEU A 145 12.96 3.98 -16.73
CA LEU A 145 13.06 3.38 -15.40
C LEU A 145 12.21 4.14 -14.37
N VAL A 146 11.33 3.44 -13.66
CA VAL A 146 10.58 3.99 -12.53
C VAL A 146 11.52 4.33 -11.37
N HIS A 147 12.54 3.49 -11.16
CA HIS A 147 13.60 3.64 -10.17
C HIS A 147 14.96 3.55 -10.86
N PRO A 148 15.55 4.66 -11.34
CA PRO A 148 16.84 4.63 -12.03
C PRO A 148 17.97 3.98 -11.24
N GLU A 149 17.94 4.13 -9.90
CA GLU A 149 18.88 3.51 -8.99
C GLU A 149 18.82 1.98 -8.98
N ALA A 150 17.69 1.42 -9.38
CA ALA A 150 17.48 -0.02 -9.51
C ALA A 150 18.05 -0.59 -10.81
N GLN A 151 18.27 0.25 -11.83
CA GLN A 151 18.76 -0.10 -13.18
C GLN A 151 17.85 -1.10 -13.93
N THR A 152 16.67 -1.39 -13.43
CA THR A 152 15.69 -2.29 -14.04
C THR A 152 14.30 -2.00 -13.48
N ASN A 153 13.25 -2.25 -14.29
CA ASN A 153 11.87 -2.30 -13.82
C ASN A 153 11.49 -3.72 -13.36
N GLU A 154 12.28 -4.74 -13.70
CA GLU A 154 12.09 -6.12 -13.23
C GLU A 154 12.80 -6.30 -11.89
N VAL A 155 12.05 -6.23 -10.80
CA VAL A 155 12.59 -6.20 -9.45
C VAL A 155 12.78 -7.58 -8.82
N SER A 156 12.15 -8.61 -9.37
CA SER A 156 12.27 -9.99 -8.89
C SER A 156 11.82 -10.99 -9.95
N VAL A 157 12.58 -12.04 -10.15
CA VAL A 157 12.19 -13.23 -10.92
C VAL A 157 12.29 -14.43 -10.02
N ARG A 158 11.27 -15.27 -10.03
CA ARG A 158 11.23 -16.53 -9.27
C ARG A 158 10.64 -17.66 -10.09
N GLU A 159 11.23 -18.81 -9.97
CA GLU A 159 10.80 -20.04 -10.64
C GLU A 159 10.56 -21.14 -9.62
N PHE A 160 9.46 -21.85 -9.79
CA PHE A 160 9.07 -22.96 -8.94
C PHE A 160 8.62 -24.11 -9.81
N THR A 161 9.09 -25.33 -9.51
CA THR A 161 8.72 -26.54 -10.26
C THR A 161 8.29 -27.61 -9.27
N TYR A 162 7.18 -28.25 -9.55
CA TYR A 162 6.61 -29.38 -8.83
C TYR A 162 6.44 -30.55 -9.79
N GLY A 163 6.84 -31.75 -9.38
CA GLY A 163 6.84 -32.93 -10.24
C GLY A 163 7.77 -32.77 -11.45
N ASP A 164 7.34 -33.31 -12.59
CA ASP A 164 8.05 -33.23 -13.87
C ASP A 164 7.10 -32.72 -14.97
N PRO A 165 6.94 -31.38 -15.10
CA PRO A 165 6.07 -30.80 -16.12
C PRO A 165 6.50 -31.16 -17.55
N ASP A 166 7.80 -31.20 -17.84
CA ASP A 166 8.30 -31.46 -19.19
C ASP A 166 7.96 -32.88 -19.68
N ALA A 167 8.15 -33.86 -18.83
CA ALA A 167 7.73 -35.24 -19.11
C ALA A 167 6.19 -35.36 -19.26
N ALA A 168 5.42 -34.60 -18.46
CA ALA A 168 3.97 -34.57 -18.59
C ALA A 168 3.52 -33.93 -19.91
N PHE A 169 4.13 -32.83 -20.32
CA PHE A 169 3.87 -32.19 -21.62
C PHE A 169 4.28 -33.09 -22.80
N ALA A 170 5.32 -33.89 -22.68
CA ALA A 170 5.76 -34.81 -23.73
C ALA A 170 4.76 -35.95 -24.00
N ARG A 171 4.00 -36.38 -22.97
CA ARG A 171 2.99 -37.44 -23.08
C ARG A 171 1.56 -36.94 -23.24
N ALA A 172 1.35 -35.65 -23.32
CA ALA A 172 0.00 -35.08 -23.49
C ALA A 172 -0.53 -35.31 -24.90
N ASP A 173 -1.83 -35.60 -24.97
CA ASP A 173 -2.54 -35.70 -26.27
C ASP A 173 -2.70 -34.29 -26.89
N ARG A 174 -2.85 -33.27 -26.05
CA ARG A 174 -3.05 -31.86 -26.50
C ARG A 174 -2.34 -30.89 -25.59
N ARG A 175 -1.93 -29.79 -26.18
CA ARG A 175 -1.45 -28.60 -25.48
C ARG A 175 -2.42 -27.46 -25.71
N ILE A 176 -2.84 -26.82 -24.64
CA ILE A 176 -3.73 -25.66 -24.65
C ILE A 176 -2.93 -24.50 -24.09
N ALA A 177 -2.85 -23.39 -24.84
CA ALA A 177 -2.19 -22.19 -24.40
C ALA A 177 -3.15 -20.99 -24.43
N MET A 178 -3.05 -20.11 -23.45
CA MET A 178 -3.81 -18.88 -23.41
C MET A 178 -3.05 -17.79 -22.64
N THR A 179 -3.33 -16.54 -23.00
CA THR A 179 -2.90 -15.38 -22.21
C THR A 179 -4.07 -14.83 -21.43
N VAL A 180 -3.92 -14.73 -20.12
CA VAL A 180 -4.97 -14.25 -19.21
C VAL A 180 -4.53 -12.93 -18.59
N PRO A 181 -5.10 -11.79 -19.00
CA PRO A 181 -4.91 -10.53 -18.31
C PRO A 181 -5.80 -10.48 -17.06
N PHE A 182 -5.25 -10.05 -15.94
CA PHE A 182 -5.98 -9.71 -14.73
C PHE A 182 -5.80 -8.22 -14.46
N HIS A 183 -6.84 -7.45 -14.73
CA HIS A 183 -6.77 -6.00 -14.62
C HIS A 183 -6.74 -5.52 -13.18
N ARG A 184 -6.12 -4.36 -12.99
CA ARG A 184 -6.06 -3.67 -11.71
C ARG A 184 -7.46 -3.31 -11.20
N LEU A 185 -7.72 -3.62 -9.94
CA LEU A 185 -9.01 -3.38 -9.28
C LEU A 185 -8.79 -2.54 -8.02
N SER A 186 -9.69 -1.57 -7.78
CA SER A 186 -9.81 -0.90 -6.50
C SER A 186 -10.77 -1.66 -5.59
N PHE A 187 -10.38 -1.88 -4.34
CA PHE A 187 -11.20 -2.59 -3.35
C PHE A 187 -12.04 -1.66 -2.47
N THR A 188 -12.20 -0.47 -2.80
CA THR A 188 -12.98 0.65 -2.24
C THR A 188 -13.87 0.31 -1.03
N PRO A 189 -13.34 0.17 0.20
CA PRO A 189 -14.15 0.03 1.40
C PRO A 189 -14.93 1.31 1.67
N ILE A 190 -16.09 1.20 2.34
CA ILE A 190 -16.90 2.38 2.67
C ILE A 190 -16.13 3.33 3.60
N GLU A 191 -15.43 2.80 4.60
CA GLU A 191 -14.54 3.57 5.45
C GLU A 191 -13.19 3.79 4.77
N CYS A 192 -12.81 5.04 4.52
CA CYS A 192 -11.49 5.44 4.03
C CYS A 192 -10.43 5.31 5.14
N TYR A 193 -9.18 5.68 4.86
CA TYR A 193 -8.13 5.66 5.87
C TYR A 193 -8.35 6.74 6.92
N VAL A 194 -8.07 6.40 8.18
CA VAL A 194 -8.04 7.35 9.29
C VAL A 194 -6.81 7.07 10.13
N VAL A 195 -6.05 8.12 10.44
CA VAL A 195 -4.89 8.05 11.32
C VAL A 195 -4.93 9.20 12.31
N VAL A 196 -4.77 8.87 13.60
CA VAL A 196 -4.56 9.84 14.67
C VAL A 196 -3.25 9.49 15.37
N ALA A 197 -2.29 10.38 15.36
CA ALA A 197 -0.97 10.14 15.95
C ALA A 197 -0.65 11.18 17.02
N SER A 198 0.05 10.76 18.07
CA SER A 198 0.66 11.62 19.07
C SER A 198 2.08 11.20 19.37
N HIS A 199 2.92 12.17 19.79
CA HIS A 199 4.31 11.96 20.17
C HIS A 199 4.53 12.43 21.61
N ASN A 200 5.10 11.56 22.45
CA ASN A 200 5.58 11.91 23.78
C ASN A 200 7.09 12.21 23.72
N ALA A 201 7.45 13.47 23.76
CA ALA A 201 8.84 13.91 23.64
C ALA A 201 9.72 13.44 24.82
N ALA A 202 9.16 13.36 26.04
CA ALA A 202 9.90 12.92 27.22
C ALA A 202 10.30 11.45 27.15
N GLU A 203 9.45 10.63 26.57
CA GLU A 203 9.69 9.19 26.42
C GLU A 203 10.29 8.82 25.06
N GLY A 204 10.21 9.70 24.07
CA GLY A 204 10.54 9.41 22.67
C GLY A 204 9.61 8.31 22.10
N SER A 205 8.31 8.34 22.45
CA SER A 205 7.34 7.32 22.09
C SER A 205 6.20 7.89 21.27
N TYR A 206 5.55 7.02 20.50
CA TYR A 206 4.40 7.33 19.65
C TYR A 206 3.18 6.51 20.06
N ASP A 207 2.00 7.13 20.12
CA ASP A 207 0.70 6.47 20.22
C ASP A 207 -0.11 6.79 18.97
N VAL A 208 -0.46 5.76 18.20
CA VAL A 208 -1.17 5.93 16.92
C VAL A 208 -2.41 5.07 16.92
N LEU A 209 -3.55 5.69 16.60
CA LEU A 209 -4.80 5.03 16.25
C LEU A 209 -4.96 5.06 14.74
N ALA A 210 -5.18 3.91 14.11
CA ALA A 210 -5.49 3.82 12.70
C ALA A 210 -6.39 2.62 12.41
N ASN A 211 -7.25 2.73 11.40
CA ASN A 211 -8.08 1.62 10.92
C ASN A 211 -7.26 0.64 10.07
N PHE A 212 -6.37 -0.07 10.72
CA PHE A 212 -5.30 -0.86 10.15
C PHE A 212 -5.68 -2.33 10.00
N GLN A 213 -5.33 -2.95 8.87
CA GLN A 213 -5.37 -4.40 8.69
C GLN A 213 -3.98 -5.01 8.93
N GLY A 214 -3.89 -6.06 9.75
CA GLY A 214 -2.64 -6.75 10.02
C GLY A 214 -1.62 -5.91 10.80
N PRO A 215 -2.00 -5.30 11.94
CA PRO A 215 -1.12 -4.38 12.68
C PRO A 215 0.20 -5.02 13.10
N PHE A 216 0.20 -6.29 13.47
CA PHE A 216 1.39 -6.98 13.96
C PHE A 216 2.48 -7.14 12.88
N SER A 217 2.11 -7.39 11.63
CA SER A 217 3.07 -7.57 10.55
C SER A 217 3.73 -6.25 10.12
N MET A 218 3.02 -5.13 10.26
CA MET A 218 3.48 -3.81 9.81
C MET A 218 4.10 -2.98 10.92
N HIS A 219 3.81 -3.29 12.20
CA HIS A 219 4.36 -2.57 13.33
C HIS A 219 5.90 -2.46 13.31
N PRO A 220 6.69 -3.53 13.07
CA PRO A 220 8.15 -3.42 13.00
C PRO A 220 8.64 -2.53 11.85
N VAL A 221 7.91 -2.51 10.72
CA VAL A 221 8.23 -1.67 9.56
C VAL A 221 8.10 -0.20 9.92
N MET A 222 7.00 0.18 10.57
CA MET A 222 6.72 1.56 10.99
C MET A 222 7.65 2.03 12.11
N ALA A 223 7.88 1.18 13.13
CA ALA A 223 8.79 1.48 14.22
C ALA A 223 10.22 1.72 13.71
N ARG A 224 10.69 0.88 12.77
CA ARG A 224 11.98 1.07 12.11
C ARG A 224 12.03 2.37 11.32
N ALA A 225 10.99 2.67 10.53
CA ALA A 225 10.93 3.90 9.76
C ALA A 225 11.00 5.15 10.68
N LEU A 226 10.35 5.10 11.85
CA LEU A 226 10.41 6.17 12.86
C LEU A 226 11.71 6.16 13.70
N ARG A 227 12.64 5.23 13.45
CA ARG A 227 13.92 5.08 14.17
C ARG A 227 13.72 4.86 15.68
N VAL A 228 12.69 4.10 16.06
CA VAL A 228 12.39 3.76 17.45
C VAL A 228 12.30 2.25 17.65
N PRO A 229 12.65 1.74 18.83
CA PRO A 229 12.41 0.35 19.18
C PRO A 229 10.89 0.09 19.26
N GLY A 230 10.46 -1.13 18.93
CA GLY A 230 9.04 -1.50 18.89
C GLY A 230 8.20 -1.05 20.10
N PRO A 231 8.66 -1.25 21.38
CA PRO A 231 7.90 -0.80 22.56
C PRO A 231 7.66 0.71 22.62
N LYS A 232 8.38 1.54 21.87
CA LYS A 232 8.18 2.99 21.79
C LYS A 232 7.13 3.40 20.75
N MET A 233 6.57 2.46 20.03
CA MET A 233 5.45 2.69 19.11
C MET A 233 4.25 1.86 19.54
N ARG A 234 3.20 2.51 20.02
CA ARG A 234 1.92 1.89 20.32
C ARG A 234 0.98 2.08 19.13
N LEU A 235 0.50 0.98 18.55
CA LEU A 235 -0.50 1.02 17.48
C LEU A 235 -1.84 0.50 18.04
N ARG A 236 -2.88 1.30 17.91
CA ARG A 236 -4.25 0.98 18.30
C ARG A 236 -5.13 0.90 17.05
N ILE A 237 -6.11 0.01 17.07
CA ILE A 237 -7.14 -0.10 16.04
C ILE A 237 -8.50 0.26 16.64
N PRO A 238 -9.45 0.78 15.84
CA PRO A 238 -10.81 1.04 16.30
C PRO A 238 -11.54 -0.28 16.64
N PRO A 239 -12.59 -0.23 17.49
CA PRO A 239 -13.41 -1.41 17.77
C PRO A 239 -14.10 -1.99 16.55
N ASP A 240 -14.58 -1.14 15.64
CA ASP A 240 -15.29 -1.52 14.43
C ASP A 240 -14.50 -1.11 13.17
N SER A 241 -14.71 -1.82 12.07
CA SER A 241 -14.04 -1.57 10.79
C SER A 241 -15.06 -1.53 9.66
N GLY A 242 -15.00 -0.48 8.86
CA GLY A 242 -15.84 -0.26 7.68
C GLY A 242 -15.35 -0.94 6.41
N GLY A 243 -14.64 -2.06 6.55
CA GLY A 243 -14.06 -2.84 5.45
C GLY A 243 -12.57 -2.57 5.25
N SER A 244 -11.89 -3.51 4.62
CA SER A 244 -10.49 -3.39 4.23
C SER A 244 -10.21 -4.04 2.88
N PHE A 245 -10.60 -5.29 2.68
CA PHE A 245 -10.34 -6.08 1.47
C PHE A 245 -8.85 -6.14 1.07
N GLY A 246 -7.95 -5.95 2.04
CA GLY A 246 -6.50 -5.96 1.85
C GLY A 246 -5.85 -4.57 1.77
N ILE A 247 -6.55 -3.52 1.37
CA ILE A 247 -5.92 -2.21 1.14
C ILE A 247 -5.53 -1.48 2.42
N LYS A 248 -6.20 -1.71 3.55
CA LYS A 248 -5.82 -1.10 4.83
C LYS A 248 -4.51 -1.63 5.43
N LEU A 249 -3.86 -2.61 4.78
CA LEU A 249 -2.45 -2.89 5.02
C LEU A 249 -1.54 -1.74 4.57
N SER A 250 -1.95 -1.00 3.54
CA SER A 250 -1.16 0.06 2.93
C SER A 250 -1.33 1.44 3.59
N VAL A 251 -1.97 1.52 4.76
CA VAL A 251 -2.06 2.76 5.55
C VAL A 251 -0.74 3.10 6.26
N PHE A 252 0.22 2.19 6.34
CA PHE A 252 1.46 2.35 7.10
C PHE A 252 2.30 3.59 6.75
N PRO A 253 2.40 4.08 5.49
CA PRO A 253 3.11 5.32 5.21
C PRO A 253 2.45 6.53 5.87
N TYR A 254 1.13 6.56 5.89
CA TYR A 254 0.37 7.63 6.54
C TYR A 254 0.45 7.58 8.06
N VAL A 255 0.56 6.37 8.65
CA VAL A 255 0.86 6.22 10.09
C VAL A 255 2.18 6.86 10.45
N VAL A 256 3.23 6.60 9.66
CA VAL A 256 4.56 7.21 9.85
C VAL A 256 4.51 8.71 9.60
N LEU A 257 3.81 9.16 8.56
CA LEU A 257 3.67 10.58 8.24
C LEU A 257 2.98 11.37 9.37
N MET A 258 1.86 10.87 9.89
CA MET A 258 1.16 11.52 11.01
C MET A 258 1.98 11.48 12.30
N ALA A 259 2.76 10.42 12.54
CA ALA A 259 3.68 10.35 13.67
C ALA A 259 4.79 11.41 13.57
N ILE A 260 5.34 11.62 12.36
CA ILE A 260 6.30 12.71 12.08
C ILE A 260 5.63 14.07 12.30
N ALA A 261 4.43 14.28 11.78
CA ALA A 261 3.68 15.52 11.96
C ALA A 261 3.42 15.82 13.44
N ALA A 262 3.03 14.80 14.23
CA ALA A 262 2.85 14.96 15.67
C ALA A 262 4.16 15.32 16.42
N LYS A 263 5.29 14.78 15.95
CA LYS A 263 6.60 15.12 16.50
C LYS A 263 7.01 16.54 16.16
N VAL A 264 6.81 16.97 14.91
CA VAL A 264 7.17 18.32 14.42
C VAL A 264 6.35 19.40 15.11
N THR A 265 5.03 19.19 15.23
CA THR A 265 4.12 20.18 15.81
C THR A 265 4.06 20.14 17.34
N GLY A 266 4.52 19.05 17.98
CA GLY A 266 4.39 18.83 19.42
C GLY A 266 2.94 18.61 19.87
N ARG A 267 2.01 18.36 18.95
CA ARG A 267 0.57 18.13 19.19
C ARG A 267 0.09 16.85 18.52
N PRO A 268 -1.02 16.24 19.00
CA PRO A 268 -1.67 15.18 18.25
C PRO A 268 -2.13 15.67 16.89
N VAL A 269 -2.01 14.81 15.86
CA VAL A 269 -2.43 15.12 14.48
C VAL A 269 -3.39 14.04 14.01
N LYS A 270 -4.52 14.46 13.43
CA LYS A 270 -5.53 13.61 12.80
C LYS A 270 -5.57 13.85 11.30
N TRP A 271 -5.59 12.77 10.52
CA TRP A 271 -5.89 12.77 9.10
C TRP A 271 -7.01 11.80 8.81
N VAL A 272 -7.96 12.24 8.00
CA VAL A 272 -9.07 11.45 7.49
C VAL A 272 -9.04 11.57 5.97
N GLU A 273 -8.76 10.47 5.30
CA GLU A 273 -8.79 10.38 3.84
C GLU A 273 -10.21 10.54 3.32
N ASP A 274 -10.40 11.34 2.30
CA ASP A 274 -11.69 11.43 1.62
C ASP A 274 -11.84 10.36 0.51
N ARG A 275 -13.02 10.31 -0.11
CA ARG A 275 -13.31 9.31 -1.14
C ARG A 275 -12.54 9.54 -2.45
N ILE A 276 -12.28 10.79 -2.81
CA ILE A 276 -11.53 11.13 -4.03
C ILE A 276 -10.06 10.78 -3.84
N GLU A 277 -9.48 11.18 -2.70
CA GLU A 277 -8.12 10.78 -2.31
C GLU A 277 -7.96 9.25 -2.36
N HIS A 278 -8.92 8.52 -1.79
CA HIS A 278 -8.90 7.06 -1.76
C HIS A 278 -8.89 6.44 -3.15
N LEU A 279 -9.75 6.92 -4.06
CA LEU A 279 -9.84 6.39 -5.42
C LEU A 279 -8.57 6.67 -6.24
N VAL A 280 -7.88 7.78 -5.95
CA VAL A 280 -6.67 8.19 -6.67
C VAL A 280 -5.41 7.53 -6.11
N ALA A 281 -5.30 7.39 -4.78
CA ALA A 281 -4.04 7.12 -4.10
C ALA A 281 -4.00 5.84 -3.27
N ALA A 282 -5.14 5.21 -2.97
CA ALA A 282 -5.14 3.97 -2.21
C ALA A 282 -4.52 2.82 -3.02
N SER A 283 -3.93 1.88 -2.29
CA SER A 283 -3.43 0.65 -2.88
C SER A 283 -4.53 -0.09 -3.64
N CYS A 284 -4.21 -0.61 -4.80
CA CYS A 284 -5.11 -1.44 -5.60
C CYS A 284 -4.59 -2.87 -5.74
N GLY A 285 -5.42 -3.74 -6.31
CA GLY A 285 -5.02 -5.08 -6.72
C GLY A 285 -3.93 -5.05 -7.79
N PRO A 286 -3.22 -6.15 -7.99
CA PRO A 286 -2.20 -6.22 -9.02
C PRO A 286 -2.81 -6.08 -10.43
N ASN A 287 -1.98 -5.62 -11.35
CA ASN A 287 -2.19 -5.79 -12.78
C ASN A 287 -1.28 -6.94 -13.22
N ARG A 288 -1.86 -8.01 -13.75
CA ARG A 288 -1.12 -9.23 -14.07
C ARG A 288 -1.40 -9.69 -15.49
N VAL A 289 -0.36 -10.14 -16.16
CA VAL A 289 -0.47 -10.87 -17.42
C VAL A 289 0.10 -12.26 -17.20
N THR A 290 -0.70 -13.30 -17.38
CA THR A 290 -0.28 -14.70 -17.21
C THR A 290 -0.39 -15.43 -18.52
N GLN A 291 0.71 -16.01 -18.99
CA GLN A 291 0.70 -17.01 -20.05
C GLN A 291 0.56 -18.38 -19.39
N ILE A 292 -0.48 -19.12 -19.77
CA ILE A 292 -0.79 -20.44 -19.23
C ILE A 292 -0.70 -21.46 -20.34
N GLU A 293 0.03 -22.53 -20.09
CA GLU A 293 -0.01 -23.74 -20.92
C GLU A 293 -0.48 -24.91 -20.07
N ALA A 294 -1.39 -25.71 -20.64
CA ALA A 294 -1.90 -26.94 -20.05
C ALA A 294 -1.61 -28.14 -20.94
N ALA A 295 -1.05 -29.18 -20.36
CA ALA A 295 -0.91 -30.51 -20.94
C ALA A 295 -2.14 -31.33 -20.58
N VAL A 296 -2.94 -31.77 -21.58
CA VAL A 296 -4.21 -32.47 -21.34
C VAL A 296 -4.31 -33.75 -22.15
N THR A 297 -5.08 -34.70 -21.64
CA THR A 297 -5.46 -35.93 -22.35
C THR A 297 -6.76 -35.75 -23.13
N ASN A 298 -7.07 -36.65 -24.08
CA ASN A 298 -8.30 -36.56 -24.88
C ASN A 298 -9.60 -36.73 -24.06
N ASP A 299 -9.51 -37.34 -22.89
CA ASP A 299 -10.64 -37.48 -21.93
C ASP A 299 -10.76 -36.26 -21.00
N GLY A 300 -9.91 -35.23 -21.17
CA GLY A 300 -10.00 -33.95 -20.44
C GLY A 300 -9.23 -33.89 -19.11
N ARG A 301 -8.38 -34.87 -18.79
CA ARG A 301 -7.52 -34.81 -17.61
C ARG A 301 -6.36 -33.85 -17.83
N ILE A 302 -6.11 -32.96 -16.86
CA ILE A 302 -4.96 -32.06 -16.86
C ILE A 302 -3.78 -32.80 -16.28
N LEU A 303 -2.72 -32.97 -17.05
CA LEU A 303 -1.47 -33.64 -16.62
C LEU A 303 -0.49 -32.65 -16.01
N ALA A 304 -0.39 -31.46 -16.57
CA ALA A 304 0.52 -30.44 -16.09
C ALA A 304 0.05 -29.02 -16.45
N LEU A 305 0.53 -28.04 -15.71
CA LEU A 305 0.42 -26.61 -15.99
C LEU A 305 1.79 -25.95 -16.04
N LYS A 306 1.98 -25.02 -16.98
CA LYS A 306 3.07 -24.04 -16.98
C LYS A 306 2.48 -22.65 -16.96
N LEU A 307 2.95 -21.81 -16.04
CA LEU A 307 2.52 -20.44 -15.88
C LEU A 307 3.74 -19.50 -15.96
N ASP A 308 3.71 -18.55 -16.87
CA ASP A 308 4.63 -17.41 -16.89
C ASP A 308 3.82 -16.16 -16.55
N GLN A 309 4.09 -15.58 -15.36
CA GLN A 309 3.30 -14.51 -14.79
C GLN A 309 4.13 -13.24 -14.70
N LEU A 310 3.67 -12.19 -15.32
CA LEU A 310 4.20 -10.86 -15.14
C LEU A 310 3.25 -10.08 -14.23
N GLU A 311 3.76 -9.67 -13.05
CA GLU A 311 3.00 -8.99 -12.02
C GLU A 311 3.44 -7.53 -11.90
N ASP A 312 2.53 -6.60 -12.20
CA ASP A 312 2.76 -5.17 -12.04
C ASP A 312 2.38 -4.72 -10.62
N TYR A 313 3.39 -4.38 -9.83
CA TYR A 313 3.23 -3.85 -8.46
C TYR A 313 3.00 -2.35 -8.40
N GLY A 314 3.01 -1.65 -9.54
CA GLY A 314 3.03 -0.19 -9.57
C GLY A 314 4.39 0.36 -9.13
N ALA A 315 4.40 1.58 -8.61
CA ALA A 315 5.63 2.30 -8.30
C ALA A 315 6.44 1.72 -7.14
N PHE A 316 5.81 1.05 -6.18
CA PHE A 316 6.47 0.56 -4.97
C PHE A 316 6.00 -0.84 -4.56
N LEU A 317 6.95 -1.61 -4.07
CA LEU A 317 6.68 -2.89 -3.43
C LEU A 317 6.25 -2.67 -1.98
N ARG A 318 5.13 -3.25 -1.59
CA ARG A 318 4.66 -3.16 -0.21
C ARG A 318 5.60 -3.91 0.75
N ALA A 319 6.11 -3.19 1.74
CA ALA A 319 6.81 -3.78 2.87
C ALA A 319 5.82 -4.56 3.78
N PRO A 320 6.25 -5.53 4.61
CA PRO A 320 7.59 -6.12 4.64
C PRO A 320 7.77 -7.18 3.57
N MET A 321 6.69 -7.66 2.94
CA MET A 321 6.75 -8.74 1.97
C MET A 321 5.63 -8.59 0.93
N PRO A 322 5.97 -8.46 -0.35
CA PRO A 322 4.98 -8.48 -1.42
C PRO A 322 4.43 -9.90 -1.56
N GLY A 323 3.20 -10.10 -1.07
CA GLY A 323 2.57 -11.42 -0.95
C GLY A 323 2.56 -12.27 -2.23
N PRO A 324 2.22 -11.73 -3.41
CA PRO A 324 2.20 -12.49 -4.65
C PRO A 324 3.54 -13.11 -5.03
N LEU A 325 4.67 -12.45 -4.80
CA LEU A 325 6.00 -13.00 -5.08
C LEU A 325 6.32 -14.29 -4.30
N TYR A 326 5.64 -14.55 -3.18
CA TYR A 326 6.00 -15.63 -2.26
C TYR A 326 4.92 -16.67 -2.03
N ARG A 327 3.67 -16.41 -2.41
CA ARG A 327 2.54 -17.24 -2.00
C ARG A 327 1.76 -17.88 -3.14
N MET A 328 1.76 -17.30 -4.33
CA MET A 328 0.88 -17.73 -5.42
C MET A 328 1.18 -19.13 -5.94
N HIS A 329 2.47 -19.49 -6.03
CA HIS A 329 2.88 -20.79 -6.56
C HIS A 329 2.33 -22.00 -5.79
N GLY A 330 2.10 -21.88 -4.48
CA GLY A 330 1.60 -22.95 -3.64
C GLY A 330 0.10 -23.24 -3.75
N ALA A 331 -0.64 -22.46 -4.54
CA ALA A 331 -2.10 -22.55 -4.67
C ALA A 331 -2.60 -22.43 -6.11
N VAL A 332 -1.72 -22.46 -7.12
CA VAL A 332 -2.09 -22.24 -8.52
C VAL A 332 -2.99 -23.31 -9.10
N THR A 333 -2.94 -24.52 -8.57
CA THR A 333 -3.81 -25.63 -8.99
C THR A 333 -5.21 -25.56 -8.37
N GLY A 334 -5.39 -24.74 -7.32
CA GLY A 334 -6.67 -24.63 -6.62
C GLY A 334 -7.15 -25.96 -6.06
N ALA A 335 -8.35 -26.37 -6.46
CA ALA A 335 -8.96 -27.64 -6.05
C ALA A 335 -8.71 -28.80 -7.03
N TYR A 336 -7.93 -28.56 -8.08
CA TYR A 336 -7.63 -29.59 -9.09
C TYR A 336 -6.45 -30.45 -8.66
N ASP A 337 -6.54 -31.75 -8.97
CA ASP A 337 -5.48 -32.74 -8.76
C ASP A 337 -4.48 -32.68 -9.93
N ILE A 338 -3.50 -31.80 -9.82
CA ILE A 338 -2.47 -31.59 -10.84
C ILE A 338 -1.11 -31.67 -10.17
N GLU A 339 -0.37 -32.76 -10.44
CA GLU A 339 0.90 -33.05 -9.79
C GLU A 339 2.08 -32.29 -10.38
N HIS A 340 2.00 -31.90 -11.65
CA HIS A 340 3.13 -31.35 -12.38
C HIS A 340 2.87 -29.88 -12.72
N VAL A 341 3.63 -28.97 -12.12
CA VAL A 341 3.44 -27.53 -12.29
C VAL A 341 4.77 -26.81 -12.38
N ALA A 342 4.91 -25.93 -13.36
CA ALA A 342 6.00 -24.94 -13.42
C ALA A 342 5.40 -23.52 -13.35
N VAL A 343 5.95 -22.69 -12.48
CA VAL A 343 5.56 -21.28 -12.34
C VAL A 343 6.79 -20.42 -12.42
N LYS A 344 6.76 -19.44 -13.33
CA LYS A 344 7.69 -18.31 -13.38
C LYS A 344 6.92 -17.04 -13.03
N ASN A 345 7.47 -16.24 -12.13
CA ASN A 345 6.85 -14.99 -11.67
C ASN A 345 7.91 -13.92 -11.40
#